data_5e98ff16bc8b040b62798fbc15109ef1
#
_entry.id   5e98ff16bc8b040b62798fbc15109ef1
#
_cell.length_a   1.000
_cell.length_b   1.000
_cell.length_c   1.000
_cell.angle_alpha   90.00
_cell.angle_beta   90.00
_cell.angle_gamma   90.00
#
_symmetry.space_group_name_H-M   'P 1'
#
loop_
_entity.id
_entity.type
_entity.pdbx_description
1 polymer ?
#
loop_
_entity_poly.entity_id
_entity_poly.type
_entity_poly.pdbx_seq_one_letter_code
_entity_poly.pdbx_strand_id
1 'polypeptide(L)'
;MESGIYYVAGIDSGSTSTDVVILDQDGKIKSTMIIPTGGGAMMSAEKSLDLAVEKAGIKKEEIVRIVTTGYGRAYIESGDDSITEITCHAKGAHYLNPNVRTVIDIGGQDIKAISIDENGAVKNFLMND
;
A
#
# COMPACT_ATOMS: atom_id res chain seq x y z
N MET A 1 13.30 19.74 -11.07
CA MET A 1 13.43 18.33 -10.84
C MET A 1 14.01 17.63 -12.07
N GLU A 2 15.00 16.80 -11.86
CA GLU A 2 15.52 15.99 -12.93
C GLU A 2 14.42 15.13 -13.52
N SER A 3 14.27 15.20 -14.83
CA SER A 3 13.31 14.33 -15.48
C SER A 3 13.76 12.89 -15.38
N GLY A 4 12.85 12.01 -15.12
CA GLY A 4 13.05 10.61 -15.28
C GLY A 4 13.13 9.76 -14.05
N ILE A 5 13.72 10.18 -12.96
CA ILE A 5 13.84 9.30 -11.79
C ILE A 5 12.97 9.79 -10.65
N TYR A 6 11.93 9.01 -10.34
CA TYR A 6 11.09 9.26 -9.18
C TYR A 6 10.50 7.94 -8.70
N TYR A 7 9.99 7.98 -7.48
CA TYR A 7 9.41 6.81 -6.83
C TYR A 7 8.10 7.19 -6.17
N VAL A 8 7.28 6.19 -5.89
CA VAL A 8 6.06 6.35 -5.11
C VAL A 8 6.07 5.30 -4.01
N ALA A 9 5.39 5.58 -2.93
CA ALA A 9 5.30 4.65 -1.80
C ALA A 9 3.85 4.38 -1.43
N GLY A 10 3.58 3.14 -1.06
CA GLY A 10 2.32 2.75 -0.46
C GLY A 10 2.58 2.28 0.97
N ILE A 11 1.74 2.71 1.90
CA ILE A 11 1.84 2.33 3.30
C ILE A 11 0.51 1.75 3.76
N ASP A 12 0.54 0.49 4.17
CA ASP A 12 -0.62 -0.17 4.77
C ASP A 12 -0.42 -0.19 6.28
N SER A 13 -1.17 0.66 6.97
CA SER A 13 -1.08 0.78 8.42
C SER A 13 -2.12 -0.12 9.08
N GLY A 14 -1.74 -1.37 9.32
CA GLY A 14 -2.61 -2.33 9.95
C GLY A 14 -2.53 -2.27 11.47
N SER A 15 -3.45 -2.96 12.13
CA SER A 15 -3.44 -3.06 13.60
C SER A 15 -2.26 -3.89 14.12
N THR A 16 -1.80 -4.85 13.34
CA THR A 16 -0.73 -5.77 13.71
C THR A 16 0.59 -5.41 13.07
N SER A 17 0.59 -5.14 11.78
CA SER A 17 1.81 -4.81 11.04
C SER A 17 1.59 -3.56 10.19
N THR A 18 2.70 -2.90 9.90
CA THR A 18 2.75 -1.76 8.98
C THR A 18 3.64 -2.17 7.82
N ASP A 19 3.08 -2.13 6.62
CA ASP A 19 3.72 -2.66 5.43
C ASP A 19 3.95 -1.52 4.45
N VAL A 20 5.14 -1.48 3.85
CA VAL A 20 5.50 -0.43 2.89
C VAL A 20 5.99 -1.07 1.60
N VAL A 21 5.59 -0.50 0.48
CA VAL A 21 6.15 -0.85 -0.82
C VAL A 21 6.59 0.43 -1.51
N ILE A 22 7.76 0.39 -2.13
CA ILE A 22 8.25 1.49 -2.96
C ILE A 22 8.30 1.00 -4.40
N LEU A 23 7.66 1.76 -5.29
CA LEU A 23 7.66 1.47 -6.72
C LEU A 23 8.45 2.55 -7.44
N ASP A 24 9.13 2.15 -8.54
CA ASP A 24 9.75 3.13 -9.42
C ASP A 24 8.71 3.70 -10.41
N GLN A 25 9.16 4.61 -11.26
CA GLN A 25 8.27 5.28 -12.21
C GLN A 25 7.65 4.35 -13.25
N ASP A 26 8.20 3.16 -13.42
CA ASP A 26 7.65 2.14 -14.32
C ASP A 26 6.73 1.16 -13.60
N GLY A 27 6.48 1.38 -12.31
CA GLY A 27 5.62 0.52 -11.51
C GLY A 27 6.29 -0.74 -10.99
N LYS A 28 7.61 -0.82 -11.06
CA LYS A 28 8.34 -1.99 -10.54
C LYS A 28 8.64 -1.82 -9.07
N ILE A 29 8.55 -2.91 -8.33
CA ILE A 29 8.83 -2.92 -6.89
C ILE A 29 10.32 -2.75 -6.64
N LYS A 30 10.70 -1.68 -5.95
CA LYS A 30 12.09 -1.42 -5.59
C LYS A 30 12.43 -1.97 -4.22
N SER A 31 11.51 -1.86 -3.28
CA SER A 31 11.68 -2.47 -1.96
C SER A 31 10.34 -2.65 -1.26
N THR A 32 10.34 -3.53 -0.28
CA THR A 32 9.21 -3.75 0.61
C THR A 32 9.73 -3.81 2.04
N MET A 33 8.87 -3.44 2.99
CA MET A 33 9.21 -3.51 4.41
C MET A 33 7.97 -3.84 5.20
N ILE A 34 8.09 -4.73 6.16
CA ILE A 34 7.02 -5.12 7.07
C ILE A 34 7.58 -5.02 8.48
N ILE A 35 6.94 -4.23 9.33
CA ILE A 35 7.32 -4.15 10.75
C ILE A 35 6.07 -4.26 11.62
N PRO A 36 6.22 -4.66 12.88
CA PRO A 36 5.10 -4.61 13.83
C PRO A 36 4.62 -3.17 14.02
N THR A 37 3.31 -2.96 14.09
CA THR A 37 2.77 -1.61 14.26
C THR A 37 3.14 -1.01 15.62
N GLY A 38 3.10 -1.77 16.68
CA GLY A 38 3.61 -1.35 17.99
C GLY A 38 3.03 -0.05 18.52
N GLY A 39 3.85 0.98 18.63
CA GLY A 39 3.56 2.20 19.40
C GLY A 39 2.67 3.25 18.75
N GLY A 40 2.16 3.01 17.56
CA GLY A 40 1.25 3.94 16.89
C GLY A 40 1.46 4.00 15.40
N ALA A 41 0.40 4.37 14.70
CA ALA A 41 0.36 4.36 13.22
C ALA A 41 1.40 5.29 12.62
N MET A 42 1.50 6.53 13.12
CA MET A 42 2.43 7.50 12.55
C MET A 42 3.89 7.09 12.73
N MET A 43 4.26 6.66 13.94
CA MET A 43 5.64 6.24 14.20
C MET A 43 6.03 5.03 13.38
N SER A 44 5.14 4.05 13.30
CA SER A 44 5.40 2.82 12.53
C SER A 44 5.49 3.12 11.04
N ALA A 45 4.63 4.01 10.54
CA ALA A 45 4.67 4.42 9.13
C ALA A 45 6.00 5.11 8.79
N GLU A 46 6.41 6.07 9.60
CA GLU A 46 7.67 6.79 9.37
C GLU A 46 8.87 5.86 9.44
N LYS A 47 8.90 4.99 10.45
CA LYS A 47 10.00 4.05 10.62
C LYS A 47 10.09 3.06 9.45
N SER A 48 8.96 2.48 9.07
CA SER A 48 8.95 1.50 7.98
C SER A 48 9.28 2.14 6.64
N LEU A 49 8.82 3.38 6.41
CA LEU A 49 9.16 4.11 5.20
C LEU A 49 10.66 4.39 5.13
N ASP A 50 11.26 4.86 6.22
CA ASP A 50 12.69 5.13 6.26
C ASP A 50 13.51 3.86 6.01
N LEU A 51 13.09 2.73 6.59
CA LEU A 51 13.77 1.46 6.34
C LEU A 51 13.62 1.01 4.89
N ALA A 52 12.45 1.20 4.29
CA ALA A 52 12.22 0.84 2.89
C ALA A 52 13.05 1.72 1.95
N VAL A 53 13.17 3.01 2.25
CA VAL A 53 13.99 3.95 1.50
C VAL A 53 15.46 3.52 1.53
N GLU A 54 15.96 3.20 2.72
CA GLU A 54 17.33 2.73 2.89
C GLU A 54 17.57 1.44 2.11
N LYS A 55 16.64 0.50 2.21
CA LYS A 55 16.73 -0.78 1.51
C LYS A 55 16.70 -0.60 -0.01
N ALA A 56 15.94 0.37 -0.50
CA ALA A 56 15.87 0.65 -1.95
C ALA A 56 17.11 1.39 -2.46
N GLY A 57 17.90 1.99 -1.56
CA GLY A 57 19.07 2.76 -1.95
C GLY A 57 18.73 4.08 -2.61
N ILE A 58 17.60 4.68 -2.25
CA ILE A 58 17.13 5.93 -2.81
C ILE A 58 17.10 7.02 -1.75
N LYS A 59 16.81 8.24 -2.17
CA LYS A 59 16.60 9.36 -1.26
C LYS A 59 15.11 9.53 -1.00
N LYS A 60 14.75 9.89 0.23
CA LYS A 60 13.35 10.10 0.58
C LYS A 60 12.71 11.19 -0.28
N GLU A 61 13.47 12.20 -0.64
CA GLU A 61 13.01 13.31 -1.49
C GLU A 61 12.65 12.87 -2.91
N GLU A 62 13.11 11.70 -3.34
CA GLU A 62 12.76 11.15 -4.64
C GLU A 62 11.39 10.48 -4.66
N ILE A 63 10.75 10.33 -3.50
CA ILE A 63 9.39 9.82 -3.40
C ILE A 63 8.44 11.00 -3.62
N VAL A 64 7.74 10.96 -4.75
CA VAL A 64 6.88 12.08 -5.16
C VAL A 64 5.45 11.94 -4.67
N ARG A 65 5.05 10.74 -4.24
CA ARG A 65 3.68 10.50 -3.76
C ARG A 65 3.67 9.35 -2.75
N ILE A 66 2.90 9.54 -1.69
CA ILE A 66 2.70 8.53 -0.65
C ILE A 66 1.21 8.29 -0.51
N VAL A 67 0.79 7.04 -0.72
CA VAL A 67 -0.60 6.61 -0.57
C VAL A 67 -0.68 5.76 0.68
N THR A 68 -1.65 6.05 1.54
CA THR A 68 -1.84 5.28 2.76
C THR A 68 -3.15 4.51 2.71
N THR A 69 -3.15 3.35 3.34
CA THR A 69 -4.33 2.53 3.51
C THR A 69 -4.26 1.82 4.86
N GLY A 70 -5.28 1.03 5.18
CA GLY A 70 -5.34 0.30 6.42
C GLY A 70 -6.06 1.06 7.51
N TYR A 71 -6.16 0.41 8.66
CA TYR A 71 -6.88 0.93 9.81
C TYR A 71 -6.35 2.28 10.28
N GLY A 72 -5.04 2.45 10.27
CA GLY A 72 -4.38 3.67 10.74
C GLY A 72 -4.12 4.72 9.66
N ARG A 73 -4.65 4.54 8.45
CA ARG A 73 -4.30 5.41 7.31
C ARG A 73 -4.53 6.90 7.55
N ALA A 74 -5.57 7.24 8.31
CA ALA A 74 -5.92 8.64 8.56
C ALA A 74 -4.95 9.35 9.52
N TYR A 75 -4.15 8.59 10.25
CA TYR A 75 -3.22 9.16 11.22
C TYR A 75 -1.82 9.41 10.66
N ILE A 76 -1.61 9.14 9.38
CA ILE A 76 -0.29 9.29 8.75
C ILE A 76 -0.23 10.63 8.03
N GLU A 77 0.43 11.59 8.64
CA GLU A 77 0.49 12.97 8.14
C GLU A 77 1.29 13.08 6.84
N SER A 78 2.27 12.23 6.64
CA SER A 78 3.11 12.27 5.43
C SER A 78 2.40 11.71 4.20
N GLY A 79 1.22 11.11 4.36
CA GLY A 79 0.47 10.57 3.22
C GLY A 79 -0.17 11.67 2.38
N ASP A 80 -0.07 11.52 1.07
CA ASP A 80 -0.71 12.44 0.14
C ASP A 80 -2.16 12.06 -0.11
N ASP A 81 -2.44 10.77 -0.19
CA ASP A 81 -3.77 10.22 -0.41
C ASP A 81 -4.03 9.10 0.56
N SER A 82 -5.27 8.97 1.00
CA SER A 82 -5.73 7.89 1.86
C SER A 82 -6.80 7.11 1.12
N ILE A 83 -6.51 5.83 0.82
CA ILE A 83 -7.36 4.98 -0.03
C ILE A 83 -7.81 3.77 0.79
N THR A 84 -9.04 3.33 0.57
CA THR A 84 -9.56 2.18 1.31
C THR A 84 -8.84 0.88 0.94
N GLU A 85 -8.79 -0.04 1.88
CA GLU A 85 -8.15 -1.34 1.70
C GLU A 85 -8.71 -2.13 0.53
N ILE A 86 -10.03 -2.08 0.35
CA ILE A 86 -10.69 -2.82 -0.73
C ILE A 86 -10.16 -2.37 -2.08
N THR A 87 -10.05 -1.07 -2.30
CA THR A 87 -9.50 -0.52 -3.54
C THR A 87 -8.04 -0.93 -3.73
N CYS A 88 -7.25 -0.87 -2.67
CA CYS A 88 -5.84 -1.23 -2.74
C CYS A 88 -5.65 -2.73 -3.01
N HIS A 89 -6.42 -3.59 -2.36
CA HIS A 89 -6.34 -5.03 -2.59
C HIS A 89 -6.72 -5.39 -4.03
N ALA A 90 -7.77 -4.73 -4.56
CA ALA A 90 -8.18 -4.93 -5.95
C ALA A 90 -7.06 -4.56 -6.91
N LYS A 91 -6.47 -3.40 -6.73
CA LYS A 91 -5.37 -2.93 -7.60
C LYS A 91 -4.14 -3.79 -7.47
N GLY A 92 -3.79 -4.19 -6.26
CA GLY A 92 -2.64 -5.04 -6.01
C GLY A 92 -2.78 -6.42 -6.64
N ALA A 93 -3.94 -7.04 -6.49
CA ALA A 93 -4.20 -8.34 -7.10
C ALA A 93 -4.14 -8.26 -8.63
N HIS A 94 -4.71 -7.22 -9.21
CA HIS A 94 -4.69 -7.00 -10.65
C HIS A 94 -3.25 -6.74 -11.15
N TYR A 95 -2.45 -6.04 -10.38
CA TYR A 95 -1.04 -5.80 -10.69
C TYR A 95 -0.29 -7.13 -10.79
N LEU A 96 -0.54 -8.04 -9.84
CA LEU A 96 0.13 -9.34 -9.82
C LEU A 96 -0.37 -10.26 -10.94
N ASN A 97 -1.65 -10.18 -11.27
CA ASN A 97 -2.26 -11.01 -12.32
C ASN A 97 -3.41 -10.25 -12.97
N PRO A 98 -3.17 -9.64 -14.15
CA PRO A 98 -4.21 -8.84 -14.83
C PRO A 98 -5.47 -9.61 -15.24
N ASN A 99 -5.45 -10.93 -15.19
CA ASN A 99 -6.61 -11.74 -15.53
C ASN A 99 -7.56 -11.99 -14.36
N VAL A 100 -7.17 -11.57 -13.15
CA VAL A 100 -8.02 -11.75 -11.97
C VAL A 100 -9.27 -10.89 -12.07
N ARG A 101 -10.41 -11.46 -11.69
CA ARG A 101 -11.70 -10.75 -11.64
C ARG A 101 -12.38 -10.88 -10.28
N THR A 102 -11.92 -11.80 -9.44
CA THR A 102 -12.44 -11.99 -8.08
C THR A 102 -11.28 -12.17 -7.13
N VAL A 103 -11.32 -11.42 -6.04
CA VAL A 103 -10.29 -11.47 -4.98
C VAL A 103 -10.97 -11.89 -3.70
N ILE A 104 -10.44 -12.94 -3.06
CA ILE A 104 -10.88 -13.33 -1.72
C ILE A 104 -9.76 -12.91 -0.76
N ASP A 105 -10.10 -11.98 0.10
CA ASP A 105 -9.15 -11.45 1.08
C ASP A 105 -9.53 -11.97 2.45
N ILE A 106 -8.66 -12.77 3.03
CA ILE A 106 -8.86 -13.35 4.35
C ILE A 106 -7.92 -12.68 5.32
N GLY A 107 -8.47 -11.81 6.15
CA GLY A 107 -7.72 -11.07 7.14
C GLY A 107 -7.84 -11.67 8.52
N GLY A 108 -7.22 -11.02 9.49
CA GLY A 108 -7.28 -11.46 10.88
C GLY A 108 -8.65 -11.28 11.50
N GLN A 109 -9.45 -10.37 10.98
CA GLN A 109 -10.75 -10.03 11.58
C GLN A 109 -11.93 -10.13 10.63
N ASP A 110 -11.69 -10.21 9.33
CA ASP A 110 -12.77 -10.28 8.36
C ASP A 110 -12.37 -11.05 7.11
N ILE A 111 -13.37 -11.34 6.31
CA ILE A 111 -13.20 -11.96 5.00
C ILE A 111 -13.94 -11.09 4.01
N LYS A 112 -13.29 -10.74 2.90
CA LYS A 112 -13.87 -9.94 1.84
C LYS A 112 -13.84 -10.71 0.53
N ALA A 113 -14.90 -10.60 -0.24
CA ALA A 113 -14.93 -11.07 -1.62
C ALA A 113 -15.11 -9.83 -2.50
N ILE A 114 -14.13 -9.56 -3.36
CA ILE A 114 -14.09 -8.35 -4.16
C ILE A 114 -14.18 -8.73 -5.63
N SER A 115 -15.17 -8.16 -6.33
CA SER A 115 -15.32 -8.32 -7.77
C SER A 115 -14.67 -7.12 -8.45
N ILE A 116 -13.78 -7.37 -9.41
CA ILE A 116 -13.05 -6.31 -10.10
C ILE A 116 -13.22 -6.41 -11.61
N ASP A 117 -13.00 -5.28 -12.28
CA ASP A 117 -13.08 -5.23 -13.75
C ASP A 117 -11.70 -5.47 -14.38
N GLU A 118 -11.62 -5.34 -15.70
CA GLU A 118 -10.38 -5.56 -16.45
C GLU A 118 -9.29 -4.54 -16.16
N ASN A 119 -9.65 -3.43 -15.52
CA ASN A 119 -8.69 -2.38 -15.15
C ASN A 119 -8.29 -2.46 -13.67
N GLY A 120 -8.81 -3.45 -12.95
CA GLY A 120 -8.53 -3.59 -11.52
C GLY A 120 -9.37 -2.71 -10.62
N ALA A 121 -10.42 -2.10 -11.15
CA ALA A 121 -11.33 -1.28 -10.36
C ALA A 121 -12.40 -2.16 -9.69
N VAL A 122 -12.78 -1.78 -8.48
CA VAL A 122 -13.80 -2.53 -7.73
C VAL A 122 -15.17 -2.35 -8.37
N LYS A 123 -15.82 -3.45 -8.69
CA LYS A 123 -17.21 -3.46 -9.17
C LYS A 123 -18.19 -3.65 -8.03
N ASN A 124 -17.85 -4.54 -7.11
CA ASN A 124 -18.71 -4.90 -6.00
C ASN A 124 -17.90 -5.64 -4.95
N PHE A 125 -18.36 -5.65 -3.72
CA PHE A 125 -17.73 -6.45 -2.69
C PHE A 125 -18.73 -6.89 -1.63
N LEU A 126 -18.38 -7.99 -0.97
CA LEU A 126 -19.10 -8.51 0.20
C LEU A 126 -18.08 -8.65 1.33
N MET A 127 -18.48 -8.32 2.52
CA MET A 127 -17.62 -8.46 3.68
C MET A 127 -18.37 -9.15 4.81
N ASN A 128 -17.68 -10.07 5.47
CA ASN A 128 -18.19 -10.77 6.64
C ASN A 128 -17.19 -10.60 7.79
N ASP A 129 -17.66 -9.98 8.84
CA ASP A 129 -16.82 -9.71 10.01
C ASP A 129 -16.72 -10.94 10.92
#